data_b5296c21bce598b7319870213efaefb5
#
_entry.id   b5296c21bce598b7319870213efaefb5
#
_cell.length_a   1.000
_cell.length_b   1.000
_cell.length_c   1.000
_cell.angle_alpha   90.00
_cell.angle_beta   90.00
_cell.angle_gamma   90.00
#
_symmetry.space_group_name_H-M   'P 1'
#
loop_
_entity.id
_entity.type
_entity.pdbx_description
1 polymer ?
#
loop_
_entity_poly.entity_id
_entity_poly.type
_entity_poly.pdbx_seq_one_letter_code
_entity_poly.pdbx_strand_id
1 'polypeptide(L)'
;MKITVGGMLGSGKSTIAEIVAKKLKLKFYSIGNIMRELATKRKLSINEYISLKEDVDSEIDNYQKNLGLKEDNFIVDGRLAFHFIPDSIKIFFDVNPEVGAERIFKNQRGSEKKYKNVNEALKSINRRIEEDKKRYKKLYNIDAYDKNNFDYVIDTTNLDIDAIAEKVIKIINDEKGYK
;
A
#
# COMPACT_ATOMS: atom_id res chain seq x y z
N MET A 1 -13.48 7.40 -11.20
CA MET A 1 -12.11 6.92 -11.46
C MET A 1 -11.55 6.29 -10.19
N LYS A 2 -11.01 5.08 -10.28
CA LYS A 2 -10.49 4.32 -9.16
C LYS A 2 -9.00 4.05 -9.39
N ILE A 3 -8.18 4.25 -8.37
CA ILE A 3 -6.72 4.06 -8.45
C ILE A 3 -6.30 3.21 -7.24
N THR A 4 -5.58 2.14 -7.50
CA THR A 4 -5.00 1.30 -6.45
C THR A 4 -3.49 1.41 -6.48
N VAL A 5 -2.89 1.59 -5.30
CA VAL A 5 -1.43 1.63 -5.17
C VAL A 5 -0.95 0.50 -4.28
N GLY A 6 -0.06 -0.30 -4.83
CA GLY A 6 0.71 -1.33 -4.15
C GLY A 6 2.20 -0.99 -4.15
N GLY A 7 3.03 -1.90 -3.64
CA GLY A 7 4.47 -1.73 -3.76
C GLY A 7 5.26 -2.13 -2.53
N MET A 8 6.59 -1.99 -2.68
CA MET A 8 7.55 -2.38 -1.67
C MET A 8 7.45 -1.52 -0.41
N LEU A 9 7.86 -2.09 0.73
CA LEU A 9 7.94 -1.36 1.98
C LEU A 9 9.08 -0.31 1.88
N GLY A 10 8.80 0.91 2.36
CA GLY A 10 9.76 2.02 2.26
C GLY A 10 9.77 2.76 0.91
N SER A 11 8.93 2.35 -0.05
CA SER A 11 8.80 3.06 -1.34
C SER A 11 8.14 4.44 -1.24
N GLY A 12 7.57 4.82 -0.09
CA GLY A 12 6.88 6.10 0.07
C GLY A 12 5.45 6.13 -0.46
N LYS A 13 4.88 4.98 -0.86
CA LYS A 13 3.57 4.89 -1.52
C LYS A 13 2.43 5.63 -0.83
N SER A 14 2.28 5.51 0.50
CA SER A 14 1.19 6.19 1.23
C SER A 14 1.31 7.71 1.14
N THR A 15 2.52 8.24 1.31
CA THR A 15 2.80 9.68 1.21
C THR A 15 2.53 10.20 -0.21
N ILE A 16 3.02 9.48 -1.23
CA ILE A 16 2.82 9.84 -2.63
C ILE A 16 1.33 9.80 -2.99
N ALA A 17 0.63 8.72 -2.60
CA ALA A 17 -0.80 8.56 -2.86
C ALA A 17 -1.63 9.67 -2.23
N GLU A 18 -1.31 10.10 -1.02
CA GLU A 18 -1.97 11.21 -0.33
C GLU A 18 -1.75 12.56 -1.04
N ILE A 19 -0.51 12.84 -1.46
CA ILE A 19 -0.16 14.04 -2.23
C ILE A 19 -0.93 14.06 -3.56
N VAL A 20 -0.92 12.96 -4.30
CA VAL A 20 -1.62 12.84 -5.58
C VAL A 20 -3.13 13.01 -5.39
N ALA A 21 -3.71 12.36 -4.37
CA ALA A 21 -5.13 12.49 -4.05
C ALA A 21 -5.51 13.95 -3.79
N LYS A 22 -4.70 14.66 -2.98
CA LYS A 22 -4.91 16.08 -2.69
C LYS A 22 -4.82 16.96 -3.96
N LYS A 23 -3.80 16.77 -4.80
CA LYS A 23 -3.62 17.54 -6.04
C LYS A 23 -4.75 17.31 -7.04
N LEU A 24 -5.25 16.08 -7.16
CA LEU A 24 -6.32 15.69 -8.08
C LEU A 24 -7.74 15.79 -7.47
N LYS A 25 -7.85 16.22 -6.21
CA LYS A 25 -9.13 16.31 -5.46
C LYS A 25 -9.86 14.96 -5.38
N LEU A 26 -9.10 13.87 -5.19
CA LEU A 26 -9.61 12.52 -5.00
C LEU A 26 -9.71 12.20 -3.50
N LYS A 27 -10.63 11.29 -3.14
CA LYS A 27 -10.62 10.70 -1.80
C LYS A 27 -9.38 9.81 -1.63
N PHE A 28 -8.79 9.79 -0.43
CA PHE A 28 -7.66 8.93 -0.11
C PHE A 28 -8.04 7.92 0.97
N TYR A 29 -7.77 6.65 0.71
CA TYR A 29 -7.97 5.54 1.63
C TYR A 29 -6.66 4.80 1.85
N SER A 30 -6.28 4.58 3.11
CA SER A 30 -5.14 3.74 3.47
C SER A 30 -5.61 2.52 4.24
N ILE A 31 -5.49 1.35 3.63
CA ILE A 31 -5.88 0.08 4.26
C ILE A 31 -5.10 -0.16 5.56
N GLY A 32 -3.81 0.22 5.57
CA GLY A 32 -3.01 0.14 6.80
C GLY A 32 -3.50 1.07 7.91
N ASN A 33 -4.05 2.24 7.60
CA ASN A 33 -4.65 3.14 8.61
C ASN A 33 -5.98 2.58 9.10
N ILE A 34 -6.82 2.10 8.19
CA ILE A 34 -8.11 1.47 8.51
C ILE A 34 -7.90 0.28 9.46
N MET A 35 -6.92 -0.58 9.18
CA MET A 35 -6.57 -1.68 10.09
C MET A 35 -6.16 -1.20 11.48
N ARG A 36 -5.39 -0.11 11.58
CA ARG A 36 -5.01 0.49 12.88
C ARG A 36 -6.21 1.07 13.62
N GLU A 37 -7.12 1.73 12.93
CA GLU A 37 -8.36 2.25 13.51
C GLU A 37 -9.26 1.13 14.04
N LEU A 38 -9.41 0.04 13.27
CA LEU A 38 -10.18 -1.13 13.68
C LEU A 38 -9.53 -1.83 14.90
N ALA A 39 -8.20 -1.97 14.91
CA ALA A 39 -7.48 -2.48 16.08
C ALA A 39 -7.72 -1.61 17.31
N THR A 40 -7.61 -0.29 17.18
CA THR A 40 -7.87 0.66 18.28
C THR A 40 -9.29 0.57 18.80
N LYS A 41 -10.30 0.47 17.92
CA LYS A 41 -11.71 0.29 18.30
C LYS A 41 -11.93 -0.99 19.10
N ARG A 42 -11.17 -2.05 18.80
CA ARG A 42 -11.19 -3.32 19.55
C ARG A 42 -10.28 -3.34 20.77
N LYS A 43 -9.61 -2.22 21.09
CA LYS A 43 -8.62 -2.07 22.19
C LYS A 43 -7.44 -3.05 22.04
N LEU A 44 -7.04 -3.35 20.78
CA LEU A 44 -5.93 -4.23 20.44
C LEU A 44 -4.79 -3.43 19.84
N SER A 45 -3.57 -3.90 20.02
CA SER A 45 -2.45 -3.48 19.18
C SER A 45 -2.65 -3.98 17.75
N ILE A 46 -1.99 -3.35 16.77
CA ILE A 46 -2.07 -3.80 15.37
C ILE A 46 -1.61 -5.26 15.20
N ASN A 47 -0.63 -5.71 15.98
CA ASN A 47 -0.13 -7.08 15.92
C ASN A 47 -1.15 -8.08 16.48
N GLU A 48 -1.79 -7.77 17.60
CA GLU A 48 -2.88 -8.57 18.16
C GLU A 48 -4.05 -8.65 17.19
N TYR A 49 -4.44 -7.50 16.58
CA TYR A 49 -5.50 -7.45 15.58
C TYR A 49 -5.20 -8.36 14.39
N ILE A 50 -4.00 -8.28 13.81
CA ILE A 50 -3.58 -9.13 12.68
C ILE A 50 -3.54 -10.62 13.10
N SER A 51 -3.27 -10.92 14.37
CA SER A 51 -3.24 -12.32 14.85
C SER A 51 -4.61 -13.00 14.92
N LEU A 52 -5.71 -12.25 14.86
CA LEU A 52 -7.08 -12.77 14.74
C LEU A 52 -7.37 -13.43 13.38
N LYS A 53 -6.45 -13.32 12.42
CA LYS A 53 -6.42 -13.99 11.10
C LYS A 53 -7.72 -13.83 10.27
N GLU A 54 -8.50 -14.92 10.13
CA GLU A 54 -9.61 -15.02 9.17
C GLU A 54 -10.67 -13.93 9.33
N ASP A 55 -10.99 -13.53 10.57
CA ASP A 55 -11.96 -12.46 10.82
C ASP A 55 -11.47 -11.11 10.29
N VAL A 56 -10.18 -10.83 10.49
CA VAL A 56 -9.56 -9.57 10.03
C VAL A 56 -9.44 -9.55 8.52
N ASP A 57 -9.04 -10.66 7.91
CA ASP A 57 -8.93 -10.74 6.45
C ASP A 57 -10.30 -10.50 5.81
N SER A 58 -11.34 -11.18 6.27
CA SER A 58 -12.70 -11.01 5.79
C SER A 58 -13.23 -9.58 5.96
N GLU A 59 -12.95 -8.93 7.09
CA GLU A 59 -13.38 -7.55 7.36
C GLU A 59 -12.71 -6.56 6.39
N ILE A 60 -11.40 -6.69 6.19
CA ILE A 60 -10.61 -5.82 5.31
C ILE A 60 -10.93 -6.07 3.84
N ASP A 61 -11.13 -7.32 3.45
CA ASP A 61 -11.51 -7.68 2.08
C ASP A 61 -12.88 -7.13 1.70
N ASN A 62 -13.85 -7.31 2.59
CA ASN A 62 -15.19 -6.77 2.41
C ASN A 62 -15.19 -5.24 2.35
N TYR A 63 -14.35 -4.60 3.17
CA TYR A 63 -14.17 -3.16 3.10
C TYR A 63 -13.68 -2.73 1.72
N GLN A 64 -12.62 -3.36 1.19
CA GLN A 64 -12.05 -3.03 -0.13
C GLN A 64 -13.03 -3.31 -1.27
N LYS A 65 -13.71 -4.46 -1.25
CA LYS A 65 -14.77 -4.78 -2.23
C LYS A 65 -15.89 -3.74 -2.22
N ASN A 66 -16.38 -3.40 -1.03
CA ASN A 66 -17.45 -2.40 -0.89
C ASN A 66 -16.99 -1.01 -1.34
N LEU A 67 -15.75 -0.63 -1.05
CA LEU A 67 -15.17 0.61 -1.55
C LEU A 67 -15.19 0.66 -3.08
N GLY A 68 -14.71 -0.41 -3.72
CA GLY A 68 -14.72 -0.54 -5.18
C GLY A 68 -16.13 -0.51 -5.80
N LEU A 69 -17.13 -1.07 -5.13
CA LEU A 69 -18.50 -1.13 -5.64
C LEU A 69 -19.31 0.16 -5.43
N LYS A 70 -19.07 0.87 -4.33
CA LYS A 70 -19.93 1.98 -3.87
C LYS A 70 -19.33 3.36 -4.08
N GLU A 71 -18.01 3.45 -4.26
CA GLU A 71 -17.31 4.72 -4.34
C GLU A 71 -16.63 4.89 -5.69
N ASP A 72 -16.43 6.15 -6.04
CA ASP A 72 -15.65 6.57 -7.20
C ASP A 72 -14.76 7.76 -6.84
N ASN A 73 -13.85 8.14 -7.74
CA ASN A 73 -12.92 9.26 -7.57
C ASN A 73 -12.07 9.13 -6.31
N PHE A 74 -11.31 8.03 -6.19
CA PHE A 74 -10.44 7.76 -5.05
C PHE A 74 -9.09 7.13 -5.44
N ILE A 75 -8.14 7.23 -4.51
CA ILE A 75 -6.91 6.46 -4.46
C ILE A 75 -6.94 5.59 -3.19
N VAL A 76 -6.63 4.31 -3.31
CA VAL A 76 -6.46 3.41 -2.17
C VAL A 76 -5.05 2.83 -2.10
N ASP A 77 -4.37 3.02 -0.96
CA ASP A 77 -3.10 2.40 -0.61
C ASP A 77 -3.36 1.08 0.12
N GLY A 78 -3.10 -0.03 -0.56
CA GLY A 78 -3.31 -1.36 -0.01
C GLY A 78 -2.58 -2.45 -0.80
N ARG A 79 -2.03 -3.45 -0.10
CA ARG A 79 -1.25 -4.53 -0.76
C ARG A 79 -2.04 -5.34 -1.76
N LEU A 80 -3.33 -5.59 -1.47
CA LEU A 80 -4.24 -6.35 -2.31
C LEU A 80 -5.36 -5.51 -2.92
N ALA A 81 -5.28 -4.18 -2.83
CA ALA A 81 -6.32 -3.30 -3.34
C ALA A 81 -6.57 -3.53 -4.84
N PHE A 82 -5.52 -3.80 -5.63
CA PHE A 82 -5.63 -4.12 -7.05
C PHE A 82 -6.48 -5.37 -7.34
N HIS A 83 -6.46 -6.34 -6.41
CA HIS A 83 -7.23 -7.58 -6.53
C HIS A 83 -8.71 -7.36 -6.20
N PHE A 84 -9.01 -6.59 -5.16
CA PHE A 84 -10.39 -6.34 -4.71
C PHE A 84 -11.09 -5.23 -5.51
N ILE A 85 -10.33 -4.41 -6.25
CA ILE A 85 -10.84 -3.33 -7.10
C ILE A 85 -10.23 -3.49 -8.51
N PRO A 86 -10.65 -4.53 -9.25
CA PRO A 86 -10.00 -4.92 -10.51
C PRO A 86 -10.16 -3.89 -11.63
N ASP A 87 -11.16 -3.04 -11.58
CA ASP A 87 -11.47 -1.97 -12.53
C ASP A 87 -10.72 -0.64 -12.23
N SER A 88 -9.70 -0.69 -11.37
CA SER A 88 -8.85 0.46 -11.04
C SER A 88 -7.61 0.56 -11.94
N ILE A 89 -7.04 1.76 -12.03
CA ILE A 89 -5.65 1.97 -12.49
C ILE A 89 -4.71 1.46 -11.39
N LYS A 90 -3.88 0.46 -11.69
CA LYS A 90 -3.04 -0.26 -10.72
C LYS A 90 -1.60 0.22 -10.83
N ILE A 91 -1.08 0.84 -9.78
CA ILE A 91 0.27 1.41 -9.74
C ILE A 91 1.10 0.70 -8.67
N PHE A 92 2.27 0.18 -9.05
CA PHE A 92 3.24 -0.42 -8.13
C PHE A 92 4.41 0.52 -7.89
N PHE A 93 4.70 0.81 -6.62
CA PHE A 93 5.89 1.55 -6.24
C PHE A 93 7.01 0.60 -5.83
N ASP A 94 8.03 0.54 -6.65
CA ASP A 94 9.25 -0.22 -6.37
C ASP A 94 10.29 0.65 -5.65
N VAL A 95 11.21 0.00 -4.94
CA VAL A 95 12.36 0.65 -4.30
C VAL A 95 13.45 -0.37 -4.04
N ASN A 96 14.71 0.05 -4.16
CA ASN A 96 15.83 -0.76 -3.67
C ASN A 96 15.63 -1.09 -2.18
N PRO A 97 15.77 -2.36 -1.75
CA PRO A 97 15.48 -2.79 -0.38
C PRO A 97 16.28 -2.03 0.69
N GLU A 98 17.55 -1.72 0.45
CA GLU A 98 18.38 -0.96 1.39
C GLU A 98 17.87 0.48 1.54
N VAL A 99 17.56 1.14 0.42
CA VAL A 99 16.98 2.50 0.43
C VAL A 99 15.62 2.51 1.14
N GLY A 100 14.79 1.50 0.89
CA GLY A 100 13.52 1.32 1.59
C GLY A 100 13.71 1.16 3.11
N ALA A 101 14.69 0.35 3.52
CA ALA A 101 15.03 0.14 4.92
C ALA A 101 15.56 1.41 5.60
N GLU A 102 16.42 2.18 4.92
CA GLU A 102 16.89 3.48 5.42
C GLU A 102 15.74 4.47 5.64
N ARG A 103 14.81 4.57 4.68
CA ARG A 103 13.65 5.45 4.78
C ARG A 103 12.76 5.06 5.96
N ILE A 104 12.51 3.77 6.17
CA ILE A 104 11.73 3.27 7.31
C ILE A 104 12.47 3.53 8.62
N PHE A 105 13.78 3.31 8.67
CA PHE A 105 14.58 3.57 9.86
C PHE A 105 14.60 5.05 10.24
N LYS A 106 14.74 5.96 9.28
CA LYS A 106 14.72 7.41 9.51
C LYS A 106 13.33 7.92 9.95
N ASN A 107 12.25 7.29 9.47
CA ASN A 107 10.87 7.72 9.68
C ASN A 107 10.06 6.69 10.48
N GLN A 108 10.62 6.21 11.60
CA GLN A 108 9.97 5.20 12.44
C GLN A 108 8.68 5.75 13.05
N ARG A 109 7.59 5.02 12.89
CA ARG A 109 6.28 5.39 13.46
C ARG A 109 6.26 5.03 14.95
N GLY A 110 5.73 5.94 15.78
CA GLY A 110 5.69 5.75 17.24
C GLY A 110 4.87 4.54 17.70
N SER A 111 3.94 4.06 16.87
CA SER A 111 3.07 2.90 17.14
C SER A 111 3.67 1.55 16.73
N GLU A 112 4.83 1.53 16.08
CA GLU A 112 5.46 0.32 15.57
C GLU A 112 6.77 0.03 16.35
N LYS A 113 7.24 -1.24 16.29
CA LYS A 113 8.52 -1.63 16.88
C LYS A 113 9.65 -0.75 16.33
N LYS A 114 10.42 -0.12 17.23
CA LYS A 114 11.59 0.67 16.83
C LYS A 114 12.77 -0.23 16.47
N TYR A 115 13.40 0.08 15.35
CA TYR A 115 14.61 -0.59 14.90
C TYR A 115 15.84 0.12 15.49
N LYS A 116 16.87 -0.66 15.83
CA LYS A 116 18.14 -0.13 16.36
C LYS A 116 19.07 0.39 15.26
N ASN A 117 18.96 -0.16 14.06
CA ASN A 117 19.77 0.21 12.89
C ASN A 117 19.06 -0.21 11.59
N VAL A 118 19.61 0.22 10.46
CA VAL A 118 19.08 -0.06 9.10
C VAL A 118 19.03 -1.56 8.81
N ASN A 119 20.04 -2.34 9.24
CA ASN A 119 20.07 -3.77 9.00
C ASN A 119 18.93 -4.50 9.73
N GLU A 120 18.56 -4.08 10.93
CA GLU A 120 17.40 -4.63 11.64
C GLU A 120 16.09 -4.29 10.91
N ALA A 121 15.98 -3.06 10.40
CA ALA A 121 14.84 -2.66 9.56
C ALA A 121 14.75 -3.50 8.29
N LEU A 122 15.87 -3.70 7.57
CA LEU A 122 15.94 -4.52 6.35
C LEU A 122 15.52 -5.96 6.61
N LYS A 123 16.05 -6.60 7.66
CA LYS A 123 15.65 -7.97 8.04
C LYS A 123 14.15 -8.06 8.35
N SER A 124 13.60 -7.06 9.05
CA SER A 124 12.18 -7.00 9.37
C SER A 124 11.30 -6.84 8.13
N ILE A 125 11.73 -5.98 7.18
CA ILE A 125 11.05 -5.79 5.89
C ILE A 125 11.00 -7.10 5.11
N ASN A 126 12.15 -7.76 4.94
CA ASN A 126 12.25 -9.01 4.17
C ASN A 126 11.36 -10.10 4.79
N ARG A 127 11.42 -10.26 6.13
CA ARG A 127 10.53 -11.20 6.83
C ARG A 127 9.06 -10.91 6.56
N ARG A 128 8.65 -9.63 6.64
CA ARG A 128 7.27 -9.22 6.41
C ARG A 128 6.82 -9.49 4.97
N ILE A 129 7.69 -9.26 3.99
CA ILE A 129 7.39 -9.58 2.59
C ILE A 129 7.16 -11.09 2.42
N GLU A 130 8.02 -11.93 3.00
CA GLU A 130 7.87 -13.39 2.93
C GLU A 130 6.61 -13.89 3.66
N GLU A 131 6.27 -13.31 4.80
CA GLU A 131 5.03 -13.60 5.53
C GLU A 131 3.78 -13.20 4.70
N ASP A 132 3.79 -12.01 4.11
CA ASP A 132 2.73 -11.53 3.22
C ASP A 132 2.58 -12.44 2.00
N LYS A 133 3.67 -12.83 1.33
CA LYS A 133 3.65 -13.74 0.18
C LYS A 133 3.02 -15.08 0.53
N LYS A 134 3.46 -15.71 1.62
CA LYS A 134 2.90 -16.99 2.10
C LYS A 134 1.41 -16.87 2.41
N ARG A 135 1.01 -15.80 3.13
CA ARG A 135 -0.38 -15.55 3.52
C ARG A 135 -1.27 -15.35 2.30
N TYR A 136 -0.92 -14.44 1.40
CA TYR A 136 -1.75 -14.13 0.24
C TYR A 136 -1.77 -15.24 -0.80
N LYS A 137 -0.67 -15.99 -0.92
CA LYS A 137 -0.67 -17.21 -1.75
C LYS A 137 -1.64 -18.25 -1.22
N LYS A 138 -1.69 -18.44 0.11
CA LYS A 138 -2.62 -19.38 0.75
C LYS A 138 -4.07 -18.96 0.61
N LEU A 139 -4.39 -17.67 0.83
CA LEU A 139 -5.76 -17.16 0.88
C LEU A 139 -6.36 -16.90 -0.49
N TYR A 140 -5.56 -16.36 -1.43
CA TYR A 140 -6.06 -15.84 -2.70
C TYR A 140 -5.33 -16.40 -3.92
N ASN A 141 -4.29 -17.23 -3.72
CA ASN A 141 -3.37 -17.69 -4.76
C ASN A 141 -2.64 -16.54 -5.50
N ILE A 142 -2.32 -15.44 -4.79
CA ILE A 142 -1.73 -14.21 -5.33
C ILE A 142 -0.38 -13.94 -4.67
N ASP A 143 0.59 -13.42 -5.44
CA ASP A 143 1.74 -12.69 -4.93
C ASP A 143 1.45 -11.18 -5.05
N ALA A 144 1.30 -10.49 -3.90
CA ALA A 144 1.02 -9.06 -3.85
C ALA A 144 2.19 -8.19 -4.33
N TYR A 145 3.36 -8.78 -4.50
CA TYR A 145 4.60 -8.11 -4.94
C TYR A 145 4.98 -8.44 -6.39
N ASP A 146 4.19 -9.27 -7.08
CA ASP A 146 4.37 -9.52 -8.50
C ASP A 146 3.96 -8.29 -9.31
N LYS A 147 4.93 -7.67 -9.98
CA LYS A 147 4.76 -6.46 -10.78
C LYS A 147 3.82 -6.65 -11.97
N ASN A 148 3.65 -7.89 -12.45
CA ASN A 148 2.72 -8.21 -13.53
C ASN A 148 1.24 -8.01 -13.17
N ASN A 149 0.92 -7.86 -11.90
CA ASN A 149 -0.43 -7.53 -11.43
C ASN A 149 -0.80 -6.05 -11.58
N PHE A 150 0.13 -5.21 -12.05
CA PHE A 150 -0.03 -3.75 -12.07
C PHE A 150 0.14 -3.20 -13.49
N ASP A 151 -0.62 -2.15 -13.79
CA ASP A 151 -0.56 -1.48 -15.10
C ASP A 151 0.72 -0.62 -15.22
N TYR A 152 1.18 -0.07 -14.10
CA TYR A 152 2.36 0.80 -14.04
C TYR A 152 3.28 0.43 -12.89
N VAL A 153 4.59 0.37 -13.16
CA VAL A 153 5.64 0.18 -12.16
C VAL A 153 6.52 1.42 -12.10
N ILE A 154 6.66 2.01 -10.92
CA ILE A 154 7.46 3.22 -10.70
C ILE A 154 8.56 2.91 -9.70
N ASP A 155 9.82 2.95 -10.15
CA ASP A 155 10.98 2.89 -9.27
C ASP A 155 11.14 4.23 -8.55
N THR A 156 11.12 4.17 -7.21
CA THR A 156 11.22 5.32 -6.33
C THR A 156 12.60 5.46 -5.67
N THR A 157 13.55 4.62 -6.05
CA THR A 157 14.87 4.54 -5.39
C THR A 157 15.61 5.88 -5.38
N ASN A 158 15.70 6.54 -6.53
CA ASN A 158 16.48 7.77 -6.72
C ASN A 158 15.62 9.02 -6.95
N LEU A 159 14.29 8.92 -6.79
CA LEU A 159 13.40 10.04 -7.03
C LEU A 159 12.92 10.66 -5.70
N ASP A 160 12.78 11.98 -5.67
CA ASP A 160 12.10 12.65 -4.58
C ASP A 160 10.57 12.45 -4.65
N ILE A 161 9.89 12.73 -3.56
CA ILE A 161 8.45 12.48 -3.41
C ILE A 161 7.63 13.31 -4.40
N ASP A 162 8.01 14.56 -4.63
CA ASP A 162 7.28 15.45 -5.52
C ASP A 162 7.43 15.03 -6.98
N ALA A 163 8.64 14.66 -7.42
CA ALA A 163 8.89 14.14 -8.76
C ALA A 163 8.10 12.84 -9.04
N ILE A 164 8.01 11.96 -8.04
CA ILE A 164 7.21 10.73 -8.15
C ILE A 164 5.71 11.06 -8.23
N ALA A 165 5.23 12.00 -7.40
CA ALA A 165 3.83 12.42 -7.42
C ALA A 165 3.43 13.02 -8.79
N GLU A 166 4.28 13.87 -9.39
CA GLU A 166 4.05 14.42 -10.73
C GLU A 166 4.02 13.32 -11.81
N LYS A 167 4.92 12.33 -11.72
CA LYS A 167 4.90 11.18 -12.64
C LYS A 167 3.58 10.39 -12.54
N VAL A 168 3.09 10.17 -11.32
CA VAL A 168 1.80 9.50 -11.08
C VAL A 168 0.63 10.33 -11.66
N ILE A 169 0.63 11.64 -11.43
CA ILE A 169 -0.39 12.55 -11.95
C ILE A 169 -0.42 12.51 -13.48
N LYS A 170 0.75 12.51 -14.12
CA LYS A 170 0.84 12.39 -15.58
C LYS A 170 0.20 11.09 -16.06
N ILE A 171 0.55 9.94 -15.49
CA ILE A 171 -0.05 8.63 -15.81
C ILE A 171 -1.59 8.70 -15.70
N ILE A 172 -2.10 9.23 -14.60
CA ILE A 172 -3.55 9.32 -14.35
C ILE A 172 -4.25 10.23 -15.38
N ASN A 173 -3.61 11.33 -15.78
CA ASN A 173 -4.17 12.24 -16.78
C ASN A 173 -4.15 11.64 -18.19
N ASP A 174 -3.10 10.90 -18.53
CA ASP A 174 -2.99 10.18 -19.80
C ASP A 174 -4.12 9.13 -19.90
N GLU A 175 -4.37 8.36 -18.85
CA GLU A 175 -5.50 7.41 -18.76
C GLU A 175 -6.89 8.06 -18.88
N LYS A 176 -7.05 9.31 -18.41
CA LYS A 176 -8.30 10.07 -18.61
C LYS A 176 -8.50 10.53 -20.06
N GLY A 177 -7.42 10.80 -20.76
CA GLY A 177 -7.46 11.25 -22.16
C GLY A 177 -7.83 10.16 -23.15
N TYR A 178 -7.71 8.89 -22.77
CA TYR A 178 -8.07 7.73 -23.59
C TYR A 178 -9.50 7.20 -23.36
N LYS A 179 -10.27 7.83 -22.48
CA LYS A 179 -11.69 7.52 -22.21
C LYS A 179 -12.59 8.67 -22.65
#